data_1e22c64356cf9e3c056a5ea3b9dbf232
#
_entry.id   1e22c64356cf9e3c056a5ea3b9dbf232
#
_cell.length_a   1.000
_cell.length_b   1.000
_cell.length_c   1.000
_cell.angle_alpha   90.00
_cell.angle_beta   90.00
_cell.angle_gamma   90.00
#
_symmetry.space_group_name_H-M   'P 1'
#
loop_
_entity.id
_entity.type
_entity.pdbx_description
1 polymer ?
#
loop_
_entity_poly.entity_id
_entity_poly.type
_entity_poly.pdbx_seq_one_letter_code
_entity_poly.pdbx_strand_id
1 'polypeptide(L)'
;YDYSLFNSVFTPIDRTKFPKSLKVSASSQEWCGTMYTQFNLIFNTDYKVEHRSYFEKEGDITTRIKKSFLEDEVFNVLRMNPLLLPTGRLQFIPPANYIQLKHLPLQSFEGAASLTSYNKKEILGRNLMEYKIEYAQLKRTMSIIFENKAPYKIMGWFETFPSSFDGKQRTTSVILKKQKMLPYWSQNSLKNEYLREELGLR
;
A
#
# COMPACT_ATOMS: atom_id res chain seq x y z
N TYR A 1 -6.25 16.18 12.89
CA TYR A 1 -7.27 15.14 12.73
C TYR A 1 -6.63 13.77 12.88
N ASP A 2 -7.18 12.98 13.78
CA ASP A 2 -6.77 11.60 13.97
C ASP A 2 -7.58 10.72 13.01
N TYR A 3 -6.94 10.24 11.96
CA TYR A 3 -7.51 9.26 11.05
C TYR A 3 -7.19 7.86 11.55
N SER A 4 -8.17 6.97 11.53
CA SER A 4 -7.95 5.54 11.60
C SER A 4 -8.07 4.98 10.19
N LEU A 5 -6.94 4.59 9.62
CA LEU A 5 -6.87 3.96 8.30
C LEU A 5 -6.63 2.46 8.47
N PHE A 6 -7.44 1.68 7.84
CA PHE A 6 -7.32 0.22 7.84
C PHE A 6 -7.29 -0.30 6.41
N ASN A 7 -6.36 -1.21 6.13
CA ASN A 7 -6.25 -1.87 4.83
C ASN A 7 -5.94 -3.35 5.00
N SER A 8 -6.74 -4.20 4.37
CA SER A 8 -6.55 -5.66 4.31
C SER A 8 -6.39 -6.11 2.88
N VAL A 9 -5.29 -6.79 2.59
CA VAL A 9 -4.97 -7.27 1.24
C VAL A 9 -4.83 -8.79 1.24
N PHE A 10 -5.65 -9.47 0.47
CA PHE A 10 -5.68 -10.93 0.35
C PHE A 10 -4.95 -11.37 -0.91
N THR A 11 -3.67 -11.64 -0.75
CA THR A 11 -2.77 -12.03 -1.84
C THR A 11 -2.48 -13.53 -1.74
N PRO A 12 -2.86 -14.35 -2.75
CA PRO A 12 -2.55 -15.77 -2.75
C PRO A 12 -1.05 -16.05 -2.78
N ILE A 13 -0.60 -17.06 -2.05
CA ILE A 13 0.79 -17.50 -2.05
C ILE A 13 1.12 -18.20 -3.38
N ASP A 14 0.20 -19.01 -3.90
CA ASP A 14 0.33 -19.63 -5.23
C ASP A 14 -0.01 -18.61 -6.33
N ARG A 15 1.01 -17.89 -6.76
CA ARG A 15 0.91 -16.86 -7.82
C ARG A 15 0.80 -17.45 -9.22
N THR A 16 1.09 -18.73 -9.40
CA THR A 16 0.92 -19.44 -10.69
C THR A 16 -0.56 -19.64 -10.97
N LYS A 17 -1.28 -20.14 -9.97
CA LYS A 17 -2.72 -20.36 -10.05
C LYS A 17 -3.52 -19.07 -9.92
N PHE A 18 -3.07 -18.17 -9.05
CA PHE A 18 -3.75 -16.91 -8.73
C PHE A 18 -2.78 -15.73 -8.88
N PRO A 19 -2.58 -15.22 -10.10
CA PRO A 19 -1.54 -14.21 -10.37
C PRO A 19 -1.87 -12.82 -9.82
N LYS A 20 -3.05 -12.59 -9.26
CA LYS A 20 -3.51 -11.31 -8.69
C LYS A 20 -4.08 -11.50 -7.30
N SER A 21 -4.09 -10.43 -6.51
CA SER A 21 -4.80 -10.41 -5.24
C SER A 21 -6.29 -10.56 -5.44
N LEU A 22 -6.93 -11.32 -4.57
CA LEU A 22 -8.34 -11.70 -4.67
C LEU A 22 -9.24 -10.62 -4.11
N LYS A 23 -8.76 -9.91 -3.08
CA LYS A 23 -9.54 -8.93 -2.36
C LYS A 23 -8.66 -7.86 -1.73
N VAL A 24 -9.14 -6.63 -1.73
CA VAL A 24 -8.66 -5.53 -0.89
C VAL A 24 -9.86 -4.94 -0.17
N SER A 25 -9.75 -4.70 1.12
CA SER A 25 -10.71 -3.94 1.92
C SER A 25 -9.99 -2.80 2.61
N ALA A 26 -10.46 -1.59 2.40
CA ALA A 26 -9.94 -0.40 3.03
C ALA A 26 -11.05 0.37 3.75
N SER A 27 -10.76 0.90 4.91
CA SER A 27 -11.65 1.82 5.61
C SER A 27 -10.87 3.00 6.17
N SER A 28 -11.52 4.14 6.18
CA SER A 28 -11.05 5.36 6.80
C SER A 28 -12.12 5.84 7.77
N GLN A 29 -11.75 6.10 8.99
CA GLN A 29 -12.61 6.70 10.00
C GLN A 29 -12.02 8.02 10.44
N GLU A 30 -12.81 9.04 10.43
CA GLU A 30 -12.49 10.38 10.89
C GLU A 30 -13.66 10.99 11.64
N TRP A 31 -13.52 12.23 12.13
CA TRP A 31 -14.55 12.92 12.88
C TRP A 31 -15.85 13.17 12.10
N CYS A 32 -15.75 13.37 10.79
CA CYS A 32 -16.91 13.65 9.94
C CYS A 32 -17.65 12.38 9.50
N GLY A 33 -17.00 11.21 9.55
CA GLY A 33 -17.65 9.97 9.16
C GLY A 33 -16.69 8.83 8.80
N THR A 34 -17.26 7.81 8.22
CA THR A 34 -16.53 6.60 7.81
C THR A 34 -16.65 6.39 6.30
N MET A 35 -15.55 6.04 5.67
CA MET A 35 -15.49 5.58 4.29
C MET A 35 -15.05 4.12 4.24
N TYR A 36 -15.56 3.39 3.26
CA TYR A 36 -15.21 2.00 3.03
C TYR A 36 -15.10 1.73 1.53
N THR A 37 -14.05 1.01 1.13
CA THR A 37 -13.88 0.56 -0.26
C THR A 37 -13.43 -0.88 -0.27
N GLN A 38 -14.09 -1.71 -1.08
CA GLN A 38 -13.71 -3.11 -1.26
C GLN A 38 -13.57 -3.45 -2.73
N PHE A 39 -12.45 -4.07 -3.08
CA PHE A 39 -12.18 -4.67 -4.38
C PHE A 39 -12.28 -6.19 -4.25
N ASN A 40 -13.06 -6.84 -5.08
CA ASN A 40 -13.14 -8.30 -5.18
C ASN A 40 -12.85 -8.71 -6.61
N LEU A 41 -11.86 -9.58 -6.81
CA LEU A 41 -11.58 -10.16 -8.13
C LEU A 41 -12.74 -11.08 -8.54
N ILE A 42 -13.36 -10.79 -9.68
CA ILE A 42 -14.47 -11.58 -10.24
C ILE A 42 -14.09 -12.10 -11.63
N PHE A 43 -14.48 -13.35 -11.92
CA PHE A 43 -14.24 -14.01 -13.21
C PHE A 43 -12.79 -13.93 -13.72
N ASN A 44 -11.83 -13.66 -12.84
CA ASN A 44 -10.42 -13.45 -13.17
C ASN A 44 -10.15 -12.34 -14.22
N THR A 45 -11.11 -11.45 -14.47
CA THR A 45 -11.05 -10.39 -15.49
C THR A 45 -11.22 -8.99 -14.93
N ASP A 46 -12.02 -8.84 -13.87
CA ASP A 46 -12.38 -7.54 -13.32
C ASP A 46 -12.31 -7.54 -11.80
N TYR A 47 -12.18 -6.34 -11.22
CA TYR A 47 -12.49 -6.10 -9.83
C TYR A 47 -13.89 -5.51 -9.71
N LYS A 48 -14.80 -6.21 -9.00
CA LYS A 48 -16.01 -5.58 -8.49
C LYS A 48 -15.58 -4.66 -7.36
N VAL A 49 -15.99 -3.40 -7.43
CA VAL A 49 -15.65 -2.38 -6.43
C VAL A 49 -16.93 -1.92 -5.76
N GLU A 50 -16.92 -1.98 -4.44
CA GLU A 50 -17.96 -1.42 -3.59
C GLU A 50 -17.33 -0.28 -2.79
N HIS A 51 -17.86 0.93 -2.93
CA HIS A 51 -17.41 2.12 -2.24
C HIS A 51 -18.58 2.73 -1.49
N ARG A 52 -18.34 3.09 -0.25
CA ARG A 52 -19.29 3.76 0.64
C ARG A 52 -18.61 4.97 1.23
N SER A 53 -19.21 6.12 1.07
CA SER A 53 -18.67 7.39 1.52
C SER A 53 -19.74 8.20 2.26
N TYR A 54 -19.36 8.92 3.29
CA TYR A 54 -20.23 9.90 3.94
C TYR A 54 -20.34 11.21 3.14
N PHE A 55 -19.51 11.38 2.10
CA PHE A 55 -19.61 12.52 1.20
C PHE A 55 -20.81 12.34 0.25
N GLU A 56 -21.77 13.25 0.30
CA GLU A 56 -22.98 13.19 -0.53
C GLU A 56 -22.68 13.05 -2.02
N LYS A 57 -21.64 13.74 -2.51
CA LYS A 57 -21.25 13.70 -3.94
C LYS A 57 -20.66 12.36 -4.38
N GLU A 58 -20.10 11.58 -3.46
CA GLU A 58 -19.52 10.27 -3.75
C GLU A 58 -20.53 9.16 -3.58
N GLY A 59 -21.36 9.27 -2.55
CA GLY A 59 -22.47 8.36 -2.26
C GLY A 59 -22.05 6.88 -2.18
N ASP A 60 -22.99 6.03 -2.52
CA ASP A 60 -22.84 4.59 -2.55
C ASP A 60 -22.60 4.10 -3.97
N ILE A 61 -21.37 3.75 -4.30
CA ILE A 61 -20.97 3.31 -5.64
C ILE A 61 -20.74 1.80 -5.64
N THR A 62 -21.27 1.12 -6.66
CA THR A 62 -20.89 -0.24 -7.03
C THR A 62 -20.52 -0.22 -8.50
N THR A 63 -19.28 -0.59 -8.82
CA THR A 63 -18.77 -0.53 -10.18
C THR A 63 -17.82 -1.69 -10.48
N ARG A 64 -17.28 -1.73 -11.70
CA ARG A 64 -16.25 -2.70 -12.11
C ARG A 64 -15.08 -1.98 -12.73
N ILE A 65 -13.88 -2.42 -12.38
CA ILE A 65 -12.62 -1.96 -12.97
C ILE A 65 -11.96 -3.15 -13.63
N LYS A 66 -11.51 -3.00 -14.88
CA LYS A 66 -10.73 -4.05 -15.54
C LYS A 66 -9.54 -4.43 -14.68
N LYS A 67 -9.25 -5.72 -14.60
CA LYS A 67 -8.15 -6.27 -13.84
C LYS A 67 -6.84 -5.60 -14.25
N SER A 68 -6.32 -4.79 -13.34
CA SER A 68 -5.02 -4.12 -13.42
C SER A 68 -4.19 -4.54 -12.22
N PHE A 69 -2.96 -4.09 -12.11
CA PHE A 69 -2.17 -4.37 -10.92
C PHE A 69 -2.67 -3.48 -9.77
N LEU A 70 -3.07 -4.09 -8.65
CA LEU A 70 -3.42 -3.35 -7.43
C LEU A 70 -2.14 -2.88 -6.74
N GLU A 71 -1.95 -1.58 -6.55
CA GLU A 71 -0.77 -1.11 -5.80
C GLU A 71 -0.78 -1.61 -4.36
N ASP A 72 -1.95 -1.81 -3.77
CA ASP A 72 -2.10 -2.39 -2.43
C ASP A 72 -1.42 -3.77 -2.27
N GLU A 73 -1.29 -4.56 -3.35
CA GLU A 73 -0.64 -5.88 -3.27
C GLU A 73 0.89 -5.84 -3.30
N VAL A 74 1.49 -4.68 -3.62
CA VAL A 74 2.95 -4.55 -3.81
C VAL A 74 3.73 -5.03 -2.60
N PHE A 75 3.36 -4.61 -1.39
CA PHE A 75 4.04 -5.00 -0.15
C PHE A 75 4.03 -6.52 0.08
N ASN A 76 2.92 -7.19 -0.24
CA ASN A 76 2.80 -8.64 -0.11
C ASN A 76 3.63 -9.37 -1.17
N VAL A 77 3.48 -8.97 -2.44
CA VAL A 77 4.20 -9.58 -3.57
C VAL A 77 5.71 -9.40 -3.41
N LEU A 78 6.16 -8.21 -3.02
CA LEU A 78 7.56 -7.92 -2.75
C LEU A 78 8.15 -8.86 -1.71
N ARG A 79 7.44 -9.09 -0.59
CA ARG A 79 7.86 -9.97 0.50
C ARG A 79 7.91 -11.44 0.09
N MET A 80 7.12 -11.86 -0.89
CA MET A 80 7.14 -13.21 -1.44
C MET A 80 8.28 -13.38 -2.47
N ASN A 81 8.28 -12.54 -3.48
CA ASN A 81 9.33 -12.50 -4.52
C ASN A 81 9.24 -11.19 -5.31
N PRO A 82 10.19 -10.26 -5.17
CA PRO A 82 10.16 -8.97 -5.85
C PRO A 82 10.22 -9.08 -7.39
N LEU A 83 10.72 -10.19 -7.94
CA LEU A 83 10.73 -10.42 -9.39
C LEU A 83 9.34 -10.68 -9.98
N LEU A 84 8.32 -10.90 -9.15
CA LEU A 84 6.92 -10.99 -9.57
C LEU A 84 6.25 -9.63 -9.71
N LEU A 85 6.90 -8.57 -9.26
CA LEU A 85 6.40 -7.20 -9.42
C LEU A 85 6.57 -6.76 -10.89
N PRO A 86 5.53 -6.14 -11.48
CA PRO A 86 5.63 -5.67 -12.84
C PRO A 86 6.56 -4.46 -12.96
N THR A 87 7.25 -4.35 -14.09
CA THR A 87 8.09 -3.20 -14.44
C THR A 87 7.69 -2.64 -15.80
N GLY A 88 8.05 -1.37 -16.07
CA GLY A 88 7.67 -0.66 -17.28
C GLY A 88 6.38 0.15 -17.11
N ARG A 89 5.77 0.56 -18.21
CA ARG A 89 4.51 1.31 -18.24
C ARG A 89 3.33 0.36 -18.29
N LEU A 90 2.42 0.45 -17.33
CA LEU A 90 1.22 -0.37 -17.25
C LEU A 90 0.12 0.32 -16.44
N GLN A 91 -1.07 -0.29 -16.45
CA GLN A 91 -2.22 0.18 -15.68
C GLN A 91 -2.17 -0.35 -14.25
N PHE A 92 -2.22 0.55 -13.29
CA PHE A 92 -2.32 0.27 -11.87
C PHE A 92 -3.65 0.81 -11.32
N ILE A 93 -4.19 0.13 -10.34
CA ILE A 93 -5.21 0.69 -9.45
C ILE A 93 -4.44 1.23 -8.24
N PRO A 94 -4.48 2.56 -7.98
CA PRO A 94 -3.82 3.15 -6.81
C PRO A 94 -4.38 2.56 -5.50
N PRO A 95 -3.67 2.73 -4.36
CA PRO A 95 -4.12 2.22 -3.08
C PRO A 95 -5.54 2.72 -2.74
N ALA A 96 -6.37 1.81 -2.21
CA ALA A 96 -7.75 2.13 -1.86
C ALA A 96 -7.84 3.34 -0.91
N ASN A 97 -6.96 3.40 0.10
CA ASN A 97 -6.89 4.55 1.02
C ASN A 97 -6.47 5.85 0.30
N TYR A 98 -5.57 5.78 -0.68
CA TYR A 98 -5.17 6.96 -1.46
C TYR A 98 -6.33 7.47 -2.33
N ILE A 99 -7.06 6.55 -2.97
CA ILE A 99 -8.28 6.89 -3.74
C ILE A 99 -9.28 7.62 -2.85
N GLN A 100 -9.55 7.10 -1.65
CA GLN A 100 -10.45 7.71 -0.67
C GLN A 100 -9.98 9.11 -0.25
N LEU A 101 -8.73 9.23 0.21
CA LEU A 101 -8.18 10.49 0.72
C LEU A 101 -8.04 11.59 -0.33
N LYS A 102 -7.94 11.21 -1.61
CA LYS A 102 -7.80 12.15 -2.73
C LYS A 102 -9.08 12.30 -3.56
N HIS A 103 -10.17 11.64 -3.16
CA HIS A 103 -11.44 11.66 -3.88
C HIS A 103 -11.26 11.35 -5.37
N LEU A 104 -10.43 10.35 -5.67
CA LEU A 104 -10.13 9.97 -7.05
C LEU A 104 -11.25 9.09 -7.62
N PRO A 105 -11.47 9.12 -8.95
CA PRO A 105 -12.36 8.19 -9.59
C PRO A 105 -11.87 6.74 -9.41
N LEU A 106 -12.81 5.81 -9.26
CA LEU A 106 -12.56 4.38 -9.11
C LEU A 106 -12.17 3.77 -10.46
N GLN A 107 -10.91 3.93 -10.84
CA GLN A 107 -10.36 3.46 -12.12
C GLN A 107 -8.87 3.13 -12.00
N SER A 108 -8.31 2.53 -13.05
CA SER A 108 -6.85 2.39 -13.19
C SER A 108 -6.23 3.66 -13.78
N PHE A 109 -4.97 3.88 -13.45
CA PHE A 109 -4.12 4.96 -13.97
C PHE A 109 -2.85 4.38 -14.54
N GLU A 110 -2.33 4.99 -15.62
CA GLU A 110 -1.02 4.62 -16.12
C GLU A 110 0.07 4.98 -15.10
N GLY A 111 0.92 4.01 -14.81
CA GLY A 111 2.08 4.17 -13.96
C GLY A 111 3.32 3.59 -14.63
N ALA A 112 4.49 4.18 -14.35
CA ALA A 112 5.79 3.64 -14.72
C ALA A 112 6.43 2.99 -13.51
N ALA A 113 6.66 1.67 -13.56
CA ALA A 113 7.27 0.93 -12.47
C ALA A 113 8.70 0.50 -12.80
N SER A 114 9.58 0.52 -11.80
CA SER A 114 10.97 0.11 -11.92
C SER A 114 11.45 -0.65 -10.69
N LEU A 115 12.41 -1.55 -10.89
CA LEU A 115 13.10 -2.30 -9.84
C LEU A 115 14.60 -2.09 -10.06
N THR A 116 15.25 -1.36 -9.14
CA THR A 116 16.65 -0.92 -9.28
C THR A 116 17.40 -1.03 -7.96
N SER A 117 18.73 -0.98 -8.01
CA SER A 117 19.55 -0.89 -6.80
C SER A 117 19.34 0.46 -6.11
N TYR A 118 19.25 0.43 -4.78
CA TYR A 118 19.12 1.63 -3.95
C TYR A 118 20.45 1.98 -3.30
N ASN A 119 21.02 3.16 -3.62
CA ASN A 119 22.33 3.60 -3.14
C ASN A 119 22.28 4.98 -2.44
N LYS A 120 21.08 5.43 -2.05
CA LYS A 120 20.91 6.72 -1.36
C LYS A 120 21.16 6.59 0.16
N LYS A 121 21.34 7.73 0.84
CA LYS A 121 21.71 7.77 2.26
C LYS A 121 20.53 7.80 3.24
N GLU A 122 19.32 8.00 2.75
CA GLU A 122 18.11 8.14 3.59
C GLU A 122 17.76 6.86 4.32
N ILE A 123 18.01 5.71 3.69
CA ILE A 123 17.86 4.39 4.31
C ILE A 123 19.18 3.66 4.20
N LEU A 124 19.75 3.31 5.35
CA LEU A 124 21.01 2.60 5.43
C LEU A 124 20.79 1.09 5.44
N GLY A 125 21.62 0.36 4.71
CA GLY A 125 21.59 -1.09 4.63
C GLY A 125 22.58 -1.61 3.59
N ARG A 126 22.72 -2.94 3.53
CA ARG A 126 23.56 -3.59 2.53
C ARG A 126 22.70 -4.19 1.45
N ASN A 127 23.11 -4.02 0.18
CA ASN A 127 22.45 -4.65 -0.96
C ASN A 127 20.94 -4.34 -1.02
N LEU A 128 20.60 -3.04 -0.92
CA LEU A 128 19.24 -2.57 -0.97
C LEU A 128 18.75 -2.42 -2.41
N MET A 129 17.47 -2.71 -2.60
CA MET A 129 16.72 -2.48 -3.85
C MET A 129 15.60 -1.48 -3.60
N GLU A 130 15.21 -0.80 -4.68
CA GLU A 130 14.05 0.09 -4.72
C GLU A 130 13.05 -0.44 -5.75
N TYR A 131 11.83 -0.65 -5.33
CA TYR A 131 10.70 -0.77 -6.25
C TYR A 131 9.95 0.56 -6.25
N LYS A 132 9.88 1.19 -7.42
CA LYS A 132 9.30 2.53 -7.57
C LYS A 132 8.15 2.50 -8.58
N ILE A 133 7.05 3.21 -8.28
CA ILE A 133 5.94 3.48 -9.18
C ILE A 133 5.75 4.99 -9.29
N GLU A 134 5.70 5.50 -10.52
CA GLU A 134 5.49 6.91 -10.83
C GLU A 134 4.19 7.10 -11.63
N TYR A 135 3.29 7.91 -11.10
CA TYR A 135 2.04 8.29 -11.76
C TYR A 135 2.13 9.75 -12.22
N ALA A 136 2.37 9.97 -13.51
CA ALA A 136 2.50 11.31 -14.07
C ALA A 136 1.22 12.13 -13.90
N GLN A 137 0.06 11.51 -14.18
CA GLN A 137 -1.26 12.17 -14.06
C GLN A 137 -1.59 12.59 -12.63
N LEU A 138 -1.18 11.80 -11.63
CA LEU A 138 -1.43 12.07 -10.21
C LEU A 138 -0.31 12.90 -9.58
N LYS A 139 0.78 13.15 -10.31
CA LYS A 139 2.02 13.74 -9.78
C LYS A 139 2.47 13.01 -8.51
N ARG A 140 2.30 11.68 -8.48
CA ARG A 140 2.57 10.83 -7.33
C ARG A 140 3.70 9.85 -7.62
N THR A 141 4.54 9.63 -6.62
CA THR A 141 5.58 8.61 -6.65
C THR A 141 5.50 7.79 -5.37
N MET A 142 5.60 6.47 -5.50
CA MET A 142 5.77 5.52 -4.41
C MET A 142 7.08 4.79 -4.59
N SER A 143 7.96 4.80 -3.57
CA SER A 143 9.24 4.07 -3.55
C SER A 143 9.29 3.17 -2.33
N ILE A 144 9.50 1.87 -2.51
CA ILE A 144 9.66 0.90 -1.42
C ILE A 144 11.09 0.36 -1.46
N ILE A 145 11.80 0.51 -0.34
CA ILE A 145 13.19 0.09 -0.19
C ILE A 145 13.26 -1.17 0.66
N PHE A 146 13.96 -2.18 0.16
CA PHE A 146 14.03 -3.49 0.79
C PHE A 146 15.39 -4.17 0.60
N GLU A 147 15.69 -5.17 1.44
CA GLU A 147 16.88 -5.99 1.30
C GLU A 147 16.74 -6.97 0.12
N ASN A 148 17.74 -7.02 -0.77
CA ASN A 148 17.79 -7.97 -1.89
C ASN A 148 18.18 -9.40 -1.42
N LYS A 149 17.53 -9.86 -0.38
CA LYS A 149 17.71 -11.19 0.20
C LYS A 149 16.41 -11.62 0.89
N ALA A 150 15.97 -12.83 0.62
CA ALA A 150 14.80 -13.37 1.33
C ALA A 150 14.95 -13.27 2.85
N PRO A 151 13.93 -12.88 3.59
CA PRO A 151 12.53 -12.69 3.18
C PRO A 151 12.21 -11.28 2.64
N TYR A 152 13.14 -10.62 1.94
CA TYR A 152 13.00 -9.32 1.30
C TYR A 152 12.45 -8.26 2.27
N LYS A 153 13.17 -8.07 3.36
CA LYS A 153 12.76 -7.20 4.45
C LYS A 153 12.61 -5.76 3.97
N ILE A 154 11.43 -5.19 4.18
CA ILE A 154 11.15 -3.79 3.86
C ILE A 154 11.86 -2.92 4.89
N MET A 155 12.73 -2.03 4.43
CA MET A 155 13.53 -1.12 5.24
C MET A 155 12.85 0.25 5.39
N GLY A 156 11.96 0.57 4.47
CA GLY A 156 11.16 1.79 4.50
C GLY A 156 10.50 2.06 3.16
N TRP A 157 9.73 3.15 3.10
CA TRP A 157 9.17 3.65 1.86
C TRP A 157 9.00 5.16 1.89
N PHE A 158 8.92 5.74 0.70
CA PHE A 158 8.63 7.14 0.48
C PHE A 158 7.42 7.28 -0.42
N GLU A 159 6.49 8.13 -0.04
CA GLU A 159 5.34 8.47 -0.86
C GLU A 159 5.29 9.98 -1.06
N THR A 160 5.37 10.44 -2.30
CA THR A 160 5.36 11.87 -2.66
C THR A 160 4.14 12.18 -3.50
N PHE A 161 3.37 13.19 -3.12
CA PHE A 161 2.21 13.66 -3.87
C PHE A 161 1.84 15.11 -3.51
N PRO A 162 1.03 15.80 -4.35
CA PRO A 162 0.58 17.15 -4.04
C PRO A 162 -0.35 17.18 -2.83
N SER A 163 -0.10 18.10 -1.90
CA SER A 163 -1.00 18.38 -0.78
C SER A 163 -2.34 18.91 -1.28
N SER A 164 -3.45 18.42 -0.69
CA SER A 164 -4.78 18.91 -1.01
C SER A 164 -5.05 20.33 -0.52
N PHE A 165 -4.21 20.86 0.41
CA PHE A 165 -4.38 22.19 0.98
C PHE A 165 -3.73 23.28 0.15
N ASP A 166 -2.53 23.05 -0.39
CA ASP A 166 -1.71 24.10 -1.03
C ASP A 166 -1.09 23.67 -2.36
N GLY A 167 -1.36 22.45 -2.82
CA GLY A 167 -0.83 21.88 -4.06
C GLY A 167 0.68 21.58 -4.06
N LYS A 168 1.38 21.88 -2.97
CA LYS A 168 2.82 21.62 -2.87
C LYS A 168 3.12 20.13 -2.73
N GLN A 169 4.17 19.68 -3.39
CA GLN A 169 4.66 18.32 -3.24
C GLN A 169 5.14 18.09 -1.80
N ARG A 170 4.62 17.02 -1.19
CA ARG A 170 5.02 16.57 0.15
C ARG A 170 5.39 15.12 0.12
N THR A 171 6.42 14.76 0.89
CA THR A 171 6.89 13.39 0.99
C THR A 171 6.64 12.85 2.38
N THR A 172 5.91 11.76 2.46
CA THR A 172 5.83 10.91 3.65
C THR A 172 6.99 9.93 3.61
N SER A 173 7.76 9.88 4.69
CA SER A 173 8.90 8.97 4.84
C SER A 173 8.64 8.01 6.00
N VAL A 174 8.72 6.73 5.73
CA VAL A 174 8.60 5.67 6.74
C VAL A 174 9.87 4.84 6.73
N ILE A 175 10.52 4.71 7.88
CA ILE A 175 11.81 4.03 8.02
C ILE A 175 11.70 3.01 9.15
N LEU A 176 12.11 1.77 8.88
CA LEU A 176 12.18 0.71 9.88
C LEU A 176 13.20 1.07 10.97
N LYS A 177 12.74 1.16 12.22
CA LYS A 177 13.60 1.44 13.37
C LYS A 177 14.02 0.17 14.11
N LYS A 178 13.06 -0.66 14.45
CA LYS A 178 13.29 -1.92 15.18
C LYS A 178 12.33 -3.00 14.69
N GLN A 179 12.76 -4.24 14.80
CA GLN A 179 11.97 -5.41 14.47
C GLN A 179 12.30 -6.53 15.46
N LYS A 180 11.27 -7.23 15.91
CA LYS A 180 11.38 -8.45 16.70
C LYS A 180 10.53 -9.56 16.10
N MET A 181 11.02 -10.78 16.16
CA MET A 181 10.25 -11.97 15.83
C MET A 181 9.68 -12.55 17.12
N LEU A 182 8.39 -12.41 17.31
CA LEU A 182 7.70 -12.77 18.56
C LEU A 182 6.36 -13.41 18.26
N PRO A 183 5.87 -14.32 19.10
CA PRO A 183 4.48 -14.79 19.09
C PRO A 183 3.57 -13.69 19.70
N TYR A 184 3.49 -12.51 19.04
CA TYR A 184 2.86 -11.30 19.58
C TYR A 184 1.40 -11.51 19.97
N TRP A 185 0.69 -12.45 19.33
CA TRP A 185 -0.69 -12.80 19.64
C TRP A 185 -0.91 -13.35 21.05
N SER A 186 0.14 -13.87 21.69
CA SER A 186 0.12 -14.33 23.09
C SER A 186 0.79 -13.37 24.06
N GLN A 187 1.22 -12.19 23.60
CA GLN A 187 2.02 -11.21 24.36
C GLN A 187 1.33 -9.85 24.46
N ASN A 188 0.02 -9.84 24.60
CA ASN A 188 -0.81 -8.63 24.68
C ASN A 188 -1.27 -8.26 26.12
N SER A 189 -0.70 -8.90 27.14
CA SER A 189 -1.00 -8.60 28.53
C SER A 189 -0.01 -7.58 29.12
N LEU A 190 -0.39 -6.88 30.22
CA LEU A 190 0.41 -5.86 30.88
C LEU A 190 1.82 -6.35 31.26
N LYS A 191 1.99 -7.63 31.63
CA LYS A 191 3.32 -8.21 31.93
C LYS A 191 4.31 -8.15 30.76
N ASN A 192 3.83 -7.94 29.54
CA ASN A 192 4.65 -7.84 28.32
C ASN A 192 4.90 -6.39 27.90
N GLU A 193 4.55 -5.39 28.73
CA GLU A 193 4.70 -3.97 28.41
C GLU A 193 6.15 -3.58 28.11
N TYR A 194 7.12 -4.24 28.74
CA TYR A 194 8.56 -4.07 28.47
C TYR A 194 8.94 -4.22 26.98
N LEU A 195 8.17 -5.00 26.20
CA LEU A 195 8.39 -5.16 24.76
C LEU A 195 8.18 -3.84 23.99
N ARG A 196 7.33 -2.95 24.49
CA ARG A 196 7.13 -1.61 23.91
C ARG A 196 8.39 -0.77 24.04
N GLU A 197 9.01 -0.78 25.24
CA GLU A 197 10.26 -0.05 25.52
C GLU A 197 11.40 -0.61 24.64
N GLU A 198 11.53 -1.94 24.55
CA GLU A 198 12.51 -2.58 23.70
C GLU A 198 12.34 -2.21 22.21
N LEU A 199 11.11 -1.99 21.74
CA LEU A 199 10.81 -1.52 20.39
C LEU A 199 10.94 0.01 20.25
N GLY A 200 11.18 0.74 21.35
CA GLY A 200 11.24 2.19 21.36
C GLY A 200 9.86 2.86 21.25
N LEU A 201 8.81 2.14 21.62
CA LEU A 201 7.46 2.66 21.75
C LEU A 201 7.23 3.13 23.20
N ARG A 202 6.67 4.31 23.35
CA ARG A 202 6.31 4.88 24.66
C ARG A 202 4.88 4.54 25.01
#